data_fc70e7ec97e56d4503a507ed7537a92d
#
_entry.id   fc70e7ec97e56d4503a507ed7537a92d
#
_cell.length_a   1.000
_cell.length_b   1.000
_cell.length_c   1.000
_cell.angle_alpha   90.00
_cell.angle_beta   90.00
_cell.angle_gamma   90.00
#
_symmetry.space_group_name_H-M   'P 1'
#
loop_
_entity.id
_entity.type
_entity.pdbx_description
1 polymer ?
#
loop_
_entity_poly.entity_id
_entity_poly.type
_entity_poly.pdbx_seq_one_letter_code
_entity_poly.pdbx_strand_id
1 'polypeptide(L)'
;MLFDQNCPEYFAQNERQDYVSFLNSNPSHYCLCTNNDKVVGVFGVLKTDDTQSRLEWIMLAPDVQGLGIGTKIMKKSIQLAVQQNSTILQIATSHVAYKFFKKFGAKVILETKNGWGPNMHRIDMELSI
;
A
#
# COMPACT_ATOMS: atom_id res chain seq x y z
N MET A 1 -0.89 -6.48 15.51
CA MET A 1 -0.47 -6.54 14.09
C MET A 1 -0.39 -5.11 13.52
N LEU A 2 0.34 -4.92 12.44
CA LEU A 2 0.57 -3.57 11.89
C LEU A 2 -0.73 -2.84 11.52
N PHE A 3 -1.74 -3.56 11.06
CA PHE A 3 -3.03 -2.94 10.77
C PHE A 3 -3.57 -2.17 11.98
N ASP A 4 -3.55 -2.80 13.15
CA ASP A 4 -4.09 -2.19 14.36
C ASP A 4 -3.32 -0.93 14.77
N GLN A 5 -2.01 -0.87 14.50
CA GLN A 5 -1.19 0.31 14.76
C GLN A 5 -1.49 1.44 13.77
N ASN A 6 -2.04 1.16 12.61
CA ASN A 6 -2.38 2.13 11.56
C ASN A 6 -3.87 2.46 11.50
N CYS A 7 -4.68 1.87 12.34
CA CYS A 7 -6.12 2.11 12.43
C CYS A 7 -6.42 2.89 13.72
N PRO A 8 -7.24 3.94 13.68
CA PRO A 8 -8.06 4.42 12.55
C PRO A 8 -7.40 5.49 11.69
N GLU A 9 -6.14 5.84 11.91
CA GLU A 9 -5.52 7.00 11.24
C GLU A 9 -5.42 6.84 9.72
N TYR A 10 -4.94 5.67 9.26
CA TYR A 10 -4.72 5.40 7.83
C TYR A 10 -5.68 4.38 7.25
N PHE A 11 -6.35 3.60 8.08
CA PHE A 11 -7.30 2.57 7.68
C PHE A 11 -8.57 2.68 8.49
N ALA A 12 -9.73 2.46 7.85
CA ALA A 12 -11.00 2.37 8.53
C ALA A 12 -11.11 1.05 9.29
N GLN A 13 -11.79 1.05 10.43
CA GLN A 13 -11.94 -0.16 11.25
C GLN A 13 -12.59 -1.32 10.50
N ASN A 14 -13.52 -1.02 9.60
CA ASN A 14 -14.21 -2.04 8.80
C ASN A 14 -13.28 -2.75 7.81
N GLU A 15 -12.10 -2.19 7.50
CA GLU A 15 -11.13 -2.83 6.60
C GLU A 15 -10.36 -3.97 7.29
N ARG A 16 -10.42 -4.06 8.62
CA ARG A 16 -9.65 -5.08 9.35
C ARG A 16 -10.02 -6.50 8.92
N GLN A 17 -11.29 -6.76 8.73
CA GLN A 17 -11.75 -8.09 8.29
C GLN A 17 -11.24 -8.40 6.87
N ASP A 18 -11.22 -7.43 5.99
CA ASP A 18 -10.68 -7.58 4.64
C ASP A 18 -9.20 -7.92 4.67
N TYR A 19 -8.44 -7.27 5.55
CA TYR A 19 -7.01 -7.55 5.71
C TYR A 19 -6.77 -8.95 6.28
N VAL A 20 -7.53 -9.36 7.30
CA VAL A 20 -7.45 -10.71 7.88
C VAL A 20 -7.76 -11.76 6.80
N SER A 21 -8.79 -11.55 6.00
CA SER A 21 -9.14 -12.44 4.89
C SER A 21 -8.02 -12.50 3.84
N PHE A 22 -7.40 -11.37 3.52
CA PHE A 22 -6.25 -11.32 2.63
C PHE A 22 -5.10 -12.16 3.17
N LEU A 23 -4.73 -12.01 4.44
CA LEU A 23 -3.65 -12.79 5.06
C LEU A 23 -3.97 -14.28 5.08
N ASN A 24 -5.22 -14.66 5.35
CA ASN A 24 -5.65 -16.05 5.39
C ASN A 24 -5.63 -16.73 4.01
N SER A 25 -5.59 -15.95 2.92
CA SER A 25 -5.41 -16.49 1.57
C SER A 25 -3.98 -16.91 1.27
N ASN A 26 -3.04 -16.71 2.19
CA ASN A 26 -1.60 -17.01 2.04
C ASN A 26 -1.01 -16.35 0.79
N PRO A 27 -1.06 -15.00 0.67
CA PRO A 27 -0.60 -14.31 -0.52
C PRO A 27 0.91 -14.43 -0.68
N SER A 28 1.37 -15.18 -1.68
CA SER A 28 2.80 -15.41 -1.91
C SER A 28 3.56 -14.17 -2.35
N HIS A 29 2.86 -13.15 -2.86
CA HIS A 29 3.45 -11.89 -3.31
C HIS A 29 3.59 -10.84 -2.19
N TYR A 30 3.15 -11.15 -0.98
CA TYR A 30 3.20 -10.21 0.15
C TYR A 30 4.56 -10.27 0.83
N CYS A 31 5.19 -9.09 1.00
CA CYS A 31 6.54 -8.95 1.53
C CYS A 31 6.53 -8.36 2.93
N LEU A 32 7.43 -8.84 3.77
CA LEU A 32 7.65 -8.32 5.11
C LEU A 32 8.99 -7.57 5.14
N CYS A 33 9.00 -6.41 5.79
CA CYS A 33 10.22 -5.67 6.11
C CYS A 33 10.50 -5.83 7.59
N THR A 34 11.70 -6.30 7.92
CA THR A 34 12.09 -6.53 9.32
C THR A 34 13.27 -5.65 9.71
N ASN A 35 13.29 -5.27 10.98
CA ASN A 35 14.41 -4.57 11.61
C ASN A 35 14.58 -5.16 13.00
N ASN A 36 15.76 -5.72 13.29
CA ASN A 36 16.04 -6.41 14.56
C ASN A 36 14.99 -7.48 14.88
N ASP A 37 14.68 -8.32 13.89
CA ASP A 37 13.69 -9.41 13.98
C ASP A 37 12.25 -8.96 14.23
N LYS A 38 11.98 -7.65 14.16
CA LYS A 38 10.64 -7.10 14.28
C LYS A 38 10.12 -6.70 12.91
N VAL A 39 8.86 -7.06 12.60
CA VAL A 39 8.19 -6.62 11.39
C VAL A 39 7.85 -5.13 11.52
N VAL A 40 8.43 -4.30 10.66
CA VAL A 40 8.24 -2.85 10.67
C VAL A 40 7.51 -2.33 9.44
N GLY A 41 7.31 -3.16 8.43
CA GLY A 41 6.57 -2.80 7.24
C GLY A 41 6.11 -4.03 6.48
N VAL A 42 5.04 -3.87 5.73
CA VAL A 42 4.47 -4.91 4.85
C VAL A 42 3.99 -4.25 3.56
N PHE A 43 4.06 -4.98 2.46
CA PHE A 43 3.54 -4.53 1.18
C PHE A 43 3.48 -5.70 0.20
N GLY A 44 2.70 -5.55 -0.85
CA GLY A 44 2.67 -6.52 -1.94
C GLY A 44 2.48 -5.84 -3.28
N VAL A 45 3.00 -6.45 -4.33
CA VAL A 45 2.81 -6.01 -5.71
C VAL A 45 2.29 -7.19 -6.52
N LEU A 46 1.07 -7.06 -7.00
CA LEU A 46 0.37 -8.10 -7.75
C LEU A 46 0.14 -7.65 -9.19
N LYS A 47 0.58 -8.46 -10.15
CA LYS A 47 0.26 -8.22 -11.56
C LYS A 47 -1.24 -8.43 -11.78
N THR A 48 -1.91 -7.42 -12.34
CA THR A 48 -3.37 -7.44 -12.55
C THR A 48 -3.76 -7.69 -14.00
N ASP A 49 -2.93 -7.24 -14.95
CA ASP A 49 -3.10 -7.51 -16.38
C ASP A 49 -1.76 -7.41 -17.10
N ASP A 50 -1.76 -7.42 -18.43
CA ASP A 50 -0.52 -7.45 -19.23
C ASP A 50 0.40 -6.24 -19.00
N THR A 51 -0.15 -5.09 -18.60
CA THR A 51 0.59 -3.83 -18.48
C THR A 51 0.58 -3.23 -17.08
N GLN A 52 -0.19 -3.79 -16.15
CA GLN A 52 -0.43 -3.15 -14.85
C GLN A 52 -0.15 -4.10 -13.68
N SER A 53 0.38 -3.51 -12.63
CA SER A 53 0.50 -4.13 -11.31
C SER A 53 -0.21 -3.26 -10.28
N ARG A 54 -0.57 -3.84 -9.16
CA ARG A 54 -1.24 -3.15 -8.06
C ARG A 54 -0.45 -3.29 -6.78
N LEU A 55 -0.26 -2.16 -6.09
CA LEU A 55 0.29 -2.15 -4.74
C LEU A 55 -0.82 -2.53 -3.75
N GLU A 56 -0.54 -3.50 -2.88
CA GLU A 56 -1.52 -4.01 -1.93
C GLU A 56 -1.06 -3.87 -0.49
N TRP A 57 -1.95 -3.40 0.36
CA TRP A 57 -1.85 -3.40 1.82
C TRP A 57 -0.48 -2.94 2.34
N ILE A 58 0.02 -1.81 1.83
CA ILE A 58 1.25 -1.20 2.34
C ILE A 58 1.00 -0.57 3.71
N MET A 59 1.80 -0.97 4.68
CA MET A 59 1.73 -0.43 6.04
C MET A 59 3.12 -0.34 6.65
N LEU A 60 3.31 0.67 7.50
CA LEU A 60 4.53 0.87 8.28
C LEU A 60 4.18 0.92 9.76
N ALA A 61 5.06 0.38 10.60
CA ALA A 61 4.97 0.63 12.03
C ALA A 61 5.13 2.14 12.29
N PRO A 62 4.30 2.75 13.14
CA PRO A 62 4.37 4.20 13.36
C PRO A 62 5.73 4.69 13.87
N ASP A 63 6.45 3.87 14.65
CA ASP A 63 7.75 4.22 15.22
C ASP A 63 8.88 4.25 14.19
N VAL A 64 8.68 3.73 12.98
CA VAL A 64 9.68 3.79 11.91
C VAL A 64 9.30 4.76 10.79
N GLN A 65 8.18 5.44 10.89
CA GLN A 65 7.81 6.50 9.94
C GLN A 65 8.83 7.64 10.04
N GLY A 66 9.20 8.19 8.89
CA GLY A 66 10.23 9.24 8.81
C GLY A 66 11.67 8.73 8.76
N LEU A 67 11.90 7.41 8.85
CA LEU A 67 13.25 6.82 8.77
C LEU A 67 13.63 6.35 7.35
N GLY A 68 12.84 6.69 6.35
CA GLY A 68 13.13 6.32 4.95
C GLY A 68 12.69 4.91 4.56
N ILE A 69 12.04 4.17 5.43
CA ILE A 69 11.58 2.80 5.13
C ILE A 69 10.48 2.82 4.06
N GLY A 70 9.54 3.78 4.13
CA GLY A 70 8.51 3.95 3.12
C GLY A 70 9.09 4.19 1.73
N THR A 71 10.14 5.00 1.63
CA THR A 71 10.86 5.24 0.37
C THR A 71 11.50 3.95 -0.17
N LYS A 72 12.12 3.15 0.69
CA LYS A 72 12.69 1.85 0.30
C LYS A 72 11.61 0.90 -0.19
N ILE A 73 10.46 0.84 0.48
CA ILE A 73 9.31 0.02 0.06
C ILE A 73 8.82 0.46 -1.31
N MET A 74 8.69 1.77 -1.56
CA MET A 74 8.23 2.27 -2.86
C MET A 74 9.23 1.94 -3.97
N LYS A 75 10.52 2.09 -3.73
CA LYS A 75 11.54 1.71 -4.71
C LYS A 75 11.47 0.22 -5.03
N LYS A 76 11.29 -0.62 -4.02
CA LYS A 76 11.15 -2.07 -4.21
C LYS A 76 9.86 -2.41 -4.93
N SER A 77 8.77 -1.73 -4.62
CA SER A 77 7.48 -1.93 -5.29
C SER A 77 7.55 -1.61 -6.78
N ILE A 78 8.19 -0.51 -7.13
CA ILE A 78 8.42 -0.12 -8.53
C ILE A 78 9.29 -1.16 -9.24
N GLN A 79 10.36 -1.61 -8.60
CA GLN A 79 11.24 -2.65 -9.14
C GLN A 79 10.47 -3.95 -9.41
N LEU A 80 9.63 -4.39 -8.46
CA LEU A 80 8.81 -5.59 -8.63
C LEU A 80 7.83 -5.44 -9.78
N ALA A 81 7.18 -4.29 -9.91
CA ALA A 81 6.26 -4.03 -11.02
C ALA A 81 6.98 -4.06 -12.38
N VAL A 82 8.18 -3.48 -12.46
CA VAL A 82 9.02 -3.54 -13.66
C VAL A 82 9.40 -4.99 -13.99
N GLN A 83 9.77 -5.78 -12.99
CA GLN A 83 10.09 -7.20 -13.17
C GLN A 83 8.87 -8.02 -13.64
N GLN A 84 7.67 -7.56 -13.34
CA GLN A 84 6.41 -8.15 -13.81
C GLN A 84 6.04 -7.67 -15.23
N ASN A 85 6.89 -6.90 -15.88
CA ASN A 85 6.66 -6.30 -17.20
C ASN A 85 5.48 -5.31 -17.21
N SER A 86 5.23 -4.66 -16.09
CA SER A 86 4.18 -3.64 -15.98
C SER A 86 4.75 -2.25 -16.31
N THR A 87 3.91 -1.40 -16.88
CA THR A 87 4.22 0.00 -17.17
C THR A 87 3.46 0.96 -16.25
N ILE A 88 2.50 0.45 -15.51
CA ILE A 88 1.68 1.22 -14.57
C ILE A 88 1.59 0.45 -13.25
N LEU A 89 1.85 1.16 -12.16
CA LEU A 89 1.58 0.68 -10.80
C LEU A 89 0.33 1.38 -10.28
N GLN A 90 -0.73 0.62 -10.05
CA GLN A 90 -1.97 1.11 -9.47
C GLN A 90 -1.86 1.17 -7.96
N ILE A 91 -2.35 2.24 -7.36
CA ILE A 91 -2.32 2.47 -5.92
C ILE A 91 -3.71 2.91 -5.48
N ALA A 92 -4.30 2.20 -4.54
CA ALA A 92 -5.53 2.63 -3.88
C ALA A 92 -5.17 2.99 -2.43
N THR A 93 -5.33 4.24 -2.08
CA THR A 93 -4.93 4.78 -0.78
C THR A 93 -6.03 5.68 -0.20
N SER A 94 -5.73 6.39 0.87
CA SER A 94 -6.66 7.28 1.54
C SER A 94 -6.31 8.75 1.31
N HIS A 95 -7.27 9.62 1.62
CA HIS A 95 -7.04 11.07 1.62
C HIS A 95 -5.99 11.48 2.67
N VAL A 96 -5.70 10.63 3.65
CA VAL A 96 -4.67 10.89 4.67
C VAL A 96 -3.27 10.58 4.14
N ALA A 97 -3.13 9.56 3.29
CA ALA A 97 -1.82 9.02 2.89
C ALA A 97 -1.43 9.32 1.43
N TYR A 98 -2.34 9.84 0.58
CA TYR A 98 -2.09 9.94 -0.85
C TYR A 98 -0.90 10.84 -1.22
N LYS A 99 -0.61 11.87 -0.41
CA LYS A 99 0.51 12.78 -0.66
C LYS A 99 1.87 12.09 -0.62
N PHE A 100 1.99 11.03 0.18
CA PHE A 100 3.19 10.21 0.20
C PHE A 100 3.46 9.63 -1.20
N PHE A 101 2.45 9.08 -1.84
CA PHE A 101 2.60 8.48 -3.18
C PHE A 101 2.82 9.54 -4.26
N LYS A 102 2.25 10.73 -4.11
CA LYS A 102 2.50 11.86 -5.03
C LYS A 102 3.98 12.22 -5.12
N LYS A 103 4.72 12.07 -4.05
CA LYS A 103 6.17 12.35 -4.03
C LYS A 103 6.95 11.49 -5.02
N PHE A 104 6.42 10.32 -5.38
CA PHE A 104 7.05 9.41 -6.34
C PHE A 104 6.52 9.58 -7.75
N GLY A 105 5.63 10.54 -7.98
CA GLY A 105 5.06 10.82 -9.28
C GLY A 105 3.69 10.19 -9.55
N ALA A 106 3.08 9.55 -8.55
CA ALA A 106 1.73 9.00 -8.69
C ALA A 106 0.71 10.13 -8.87
N LYS A 107 -0.26 9.91 -9.76
CA LYS A 107 -1.33 10.87 -10.09
C LYS A 107 -2.67 10.34 -9.62
N VAL A 108 -3.49 11.24 -9.05
CA VAL A 108 -4.86 10.92 -8.65
C VAL A 108 -5.72 10.69 -9.90
N ILE A 109 -6.39 9.55 -9.95
CA ILE A 109 -7.30 9.19 -11.03
C ILE A 109 -8.76 9.35 -10.60
N LEU A 110 -9.08 8.94 -9.37
CA LEU A 110 -10.45 8.95 -8.86
C LEU A 110 -10.43 9.16 -7.35
N GLU A 111 -11.38 9.94 -6.85
CA GLU A 111 -11.62 10.11 -5.43
C GLU A 111 -13.03 9.64 -5.11
N THR A 112 -13.16 8.77 -4.10
CA THR A 112 -14.44 8.24 -3.67
C THR A 112 -14.67 8.58 -2.21
N LYS A 113 -15.63 9.45 -1.93
CA LYS A 113 -15.98 9.86 -0.57
C LYS A 113 -16.40 8.63 0.24
N ASN A 114 -15.82 8.48 1.43
CA ASN A 114 -16.05 7.33 2.31
C ASN A 114 -15.83 5.97 1.61
N GLY A 115 -14.96 5.92 0.60
CA GLY A 115 -14.76 4.70 -0.19
C GLY A 115 -14.18 3.53 0.59
N TRP A 116 -13.45 3.79 1.68
CA TRP A 116 -12.93 2.74 2.57
C TRP A 116 -13.82 2.51 3.78
N GLY A 117 -14.60 3.51 4.18
CA GLY A 117 -15.44 3.50 5.36
C GLY A 117 -15.76 4.92 5.79
N PRO A 118 -16.55 5.11 6.86
CA PRO A 118 -16.90 6.46 7.34
C PRO A 118 -15.66 7.33 7.57
N ASN A 119 -15.63 8.51 6.98
CA ASN A 119 -14.54 9.48 7.09
C ASN A 119 -13.19 9.00 6.55
N MET A 120 -13.15 7.92 5.80
CA MET A 120 -11.94 7.44 5.13
C MET A 120 -12.17 7.43 3.63
N HIS A 121 -11.78 8.50 2.95
CA HIS A 121 -11.99 8.67 1.51
C HIS A 121 -10.96 7.87 0.73
N ARG A 122 -11.43 7.21 -0.32
CA ARG A 122 -10.57 6.41 -1.19
C ARG A 122 -9.99 7.29 -2.31
N ILE A 123 -8.68 7.20 -2.47
CA ILE A 123 -7.95 7.88 -3.55
C ILE A 123 -7.30 6.80 -4.41
N ASP A 124 -7.78 6.68 -5.64
CA ASP A 124 -7.16 5.80 -6.63
C ASP A 124 -6.12 6.58 -7.41
N MET A 125 -4.91 6.02 -7.54
CA MET A 125 -3.77 6.67 -8.18
C MET A 125 -3.10 5.72 -9.16
N GLU A 126 -2.37 6.31 -10.11
CA GLU A 126 -1.52 5.59 -11.05
C GLU A 126 -0.11 6.17 -11.05
N LEU A 127 0.89 5.30 -11.06
CA LEU A 127 2.29 5.65 -11.21
C LEU A 127 2.82 5.01 -12.48
N SER A 128 3.26 5.85 -13.43
CA SER A 128 3.95 5.38 -14.65
C SER A 128 5.37 4.95 -14.29
N ILE A 129 5.74 3.76 -14.73
CA ILE A 129 7.04 3.16 -14.41
C ILE A 129 7.81 2.70 -15.64
#